data_e265bff37148be7a86586e0c23da6b63
#
_entry.id   e265bff37148be7a86586e0c23da6b63
#
_cell.length_a   1.000
_cell.length_b   1.000
_cell.length_c   1.000
_cell.angle_alpha   90.00
_cell.angle_beta   90.00
_cell.angle_gamma   90.00
#
_symmetry.space_group_name_H-M   'P 1'
#
loop_
_entity.id
_entity.type
_entity.pdbx_description
1 polymer ?
#
loop_
_entity_poly.entity_id
_entity_poly.type
_entity_poly.pdbx_seq_one_letter_code
_entity_poly.pdbx_strand_id
1 'polypeptide(L)'
;MMIKTIRPEAFMWASELQLQNIARTCAGLDLRTQEPLSRHTSFRTGGPAALMAFPRTPEELQLLLRSAAAEGVTPYLLGAGTNVLAPDAGLQALVICLKDALTGIRPEGQTGLQVFAGESLARTAVFAKNHALTGLEFAHGIPGTLGG
;
A
#
# COMPACT_ATOMS: atom_id res chain seq x y z
N MET A 1 -6.75 -19.14 -5.18
CA MET A 1 -6.11 -17.87 -4.77
C MET A 1 -5.09 -17.50 -5.85
N MET A 2 -5.25 -16.36 -6.48
CA MET A 2 -4.36 -15.95 -7.57
C MET A 2 -3.25 -15.05 -6.99
N ILE A 3 -1.99 -15.45 -7.09
CA ILE A 3 -0.85 -14.65 -6.63
C ILE A 3 -0.68 -13.46 -7.56
N LYS A 4 -0.66 -12.25 -7.00
CA LYS A 4 -0.40 -11.03 -7.76
C LYS A 4 1.10 -10.90 -8.02
N THR A 5 1.51 -11.21 -9.24
CA THR A 5 2.89 -11.00 -9.69
C THR A 5 3.03 -9.56 -10.18
N ILE A 6 4.01 -8.85 -9.65
CA ILE A 6 4.41 -7.55 -10.18
C ILE A 6 5.23 -7.82 -11.45
N ARG A 7 4.65 -7.53 -12.61
CA ARG A 7 5.34 -7.66 -13.90
C ARG A 7 6.01 -6.33 -14.22
N PRO A 8 7.34 -6.29 -14.35
CA PRO A 8 8.06 -5.04 -14.64
C PRO A 8 7.56 -4.33 -15.90
N GLU A 9 7.22 -5.09 -16.94
CA GLU A 9 6.74 -4.58 -18.23
C GLU A 9 5.34 -3.94 -18.16
N ALA A 10 4.56 -4.17 -17.10
CA ALA A 10 3.23 -3.58 -16.93
C ALA A 10 3.26 -2.15 -16.36
N PHE A 11 4.45 -1.67 -15.96
CA PHE A 11 4.62 -0.35 -15.37
C PHE A 11 5.50 0.53 -16.23
N MET A 12 5.07 1.77 -16.42
CA MET A 12 6.00 2.79 -16.91
C MET A 12 7.03 3.02 -15.79
N TRP A 13 8.28 2.64 -16.08
CA TRP A 13 9.40 2.88 -15.18
C TRP A 13 9.54 4.39 -14.94
N ALA A 14 9.57 4.79 -13.68
CA ALA A 14 9.89 6.16 -13.33
C ALA A 14 11.38 6.41 -13.54
N SER A 15 11.73 7.51 -14.17
CA SER A 15 13.12 7.93 -14.25
C SER A 15 13.65 8.30 -12.87
N GLU A 16 14.96 8.21 -12.71
CA GLU A 16 15.60 8.61 -11.45
C GLU A 16 15.27 10.08 -11.10
N LEU A 17 15.26 10.96 -12.10
CA LEU A 17 14.92 12.38 -11.92
C LEU A 17 13.50 12.57 -11.41
N GLN A 18 12.51 11.85 -11.96
CA GLN A 18 11.12 11.91 -11.48
C GLN A 18 11.02 11.48 -10.01
N LEU A 19 11.67 10.37 -9.64
CA LEU A 19 11.67 9.89 -8.26
C LEU A 19 12.37 10.86 -7.31
N GLN A 20 13.47 11.49 -7.74
CA GLN A 20 14.16 12.53 -6.96
C GLN A 20 13.28 13.77 -6.77
N ASN A 21 12.54 14.20 -7.79
CA ASN A 21 11.61 15.33 -7.69
C ASN A 21 10.49 15.04 -6.70
N ILE A 22 9.90 13.84 -6.77
CA ILE A 22 8.88 13.40 -5.81
C ILE A 22 9.46 13.39 -4.39
N ALA A 23 10.65 12.79 -4.20
CA ALA A 23 11.30 12.74 -2.90
C ALA A 23 11.59 14.14 -2.33
N ARG A 24 11.99 15.09 -3.17
CA ARG A 24 12.23 16.48 -2.77
C ARG A 24 10.94 17.19 -2.37
N THR A 25 9.87 17.03 -3.14
CA THR A 25 8.56 17.63 -2.84
C THR A 25 7.94 17.05 -1.57
N CYS A 26 8.22 15.77 -1.29
CA CYS A 26 7.72 15.05 -0.12
C CYS A 26 8.76 14.95 1.01
N ALA A 27 9.74 15.86 1.09
CA ALA A 27 10.88 15.86 2.01
C ALA A 27 10.41 15.94 3.46
N GLY A 28 9.83 15.39 4.15
CA GLY A 28 9.31 15.34 5.53
C GLY A 28 8.57 14.06 5.82
N LEU A 29 8.33 13.26 4.77
CA LEU A 29 7.67 11.97 4.89
C LEU A 29 8.69 10.85 5.10
N ASP A 30 8.24 9.71 5.61
CA ASP A 30 9.08 8.49 5.69
C ASP A 30 9.28 7.93 4.26
N LEU A 31 10.37 8.37 3.63
CA LEU A 31 10.79 7.94 2.30
C LEU A 31 12.09 7.15 2.40
N ARG A 32 12.15 6.02 1.71
CA ARG A 32 13.32 5.16 1.67
C ARG A 32 13.69 4.87 0.23
N THR A 33 14.95 5.10 -0.10
CA THR A 33 15.52 4.72 -1.39
C THR A 33 16.10 3.33 -1.33
N GLN A 34 16.02 2.59 -2.44
CA GLN A 34 16.55 1.22 -2.55
C GLN A 34 16.06 0.29 -1.43
N GLU A 35 14.80 0.48 -0.99
CA GLU A 35 14.22 -0.35 0.08
C GLU A 35 13.87 -1.75 -0.44
N PRO A 36 14.40 -2.83 0.19
CA PRO A 36 14.14 -4.19 -0.26
C PRO A 36 12.67 -4.59 -0.10
N LEU A 37 12.00 -4.94 -1.20
CA LEU A 37 10.60 -5.40 -1.20
C LEU A 37 10.43 -6.70 -0.40
N SER A 38 11.47 -7.51 -0.30
CA SER A 38 11.48 -8.73 0.51
C SER A 38 11.17 -8.50 1.99
N ARG A 39 11.39 -7.30 2.51
CA ARG A 39 11.01 -6.92 3.88
C ARG A 39 9.51 -6.63 4.04
N HIS A 40 8.82 -6.42 2.92
CA HIS A 40 7.42 -5.97 2.86
C HIS A 40 6.50 -6.96 2.16
N THR A 41 7.00 -8.15 1.80
CA THR A 41 6.21 -9.25 1.22
C THR A 41 6.25 -10.47 2.12
N SER A 42 5.13 -11.21 2.21
CA SER A 42 5.06 -12.44 2.99
C SER A 42 5.92 -13.56 2.41
N PHE A 43 6.16 -13.55 1.10
CA PHE A 43 7.07 -14.50 0.45
C PHE A 43 8.55 -14.19 0.71
N ARG A 44 8.86 -13.03 1.28
CA ARG A 44 10.22 -12.55 1.55
C ARG A 44 11.11 -12.54 0.31
N THR A 45 10.51 -12.29 -0.84
CA THR A 45 11.16 -12.14 -2.14
C THR A 45 11.00 -10.71 -2.65
N GLY A 46 11.88 -10.31 -3.55
CA GLY A 46 11.87 -9.03 -4.23
C GLY A 46 13.08 -8.15 -3.87
N GLY A 47 13.71 -7.65 -4.93
CA GLY A 47 14.78 -6.69 -4.86
C GLY A 47 14.33 -5.30 -4.43
N PRO A 48 15.17 -4.27 -4.59
CA PRO A 48 14.88 -2.93 -4.08
C PRO A 48 13.80 -2.21 -4.87
N ALA A 49 12.93 -1.47 -4.18
CA ALA A 49 12.14 -0.40 -4.77
C ALA A 49 13.01 0.86 -4.83
N ALA A 50 13.08 1.54 -5.98
CA ALA A 50 13.90 2.73 -6.14
C ALA A 50 13.49 3.85 -5.16
N LEU A 51 12.18 4.02 -4.94
CA LEU A 51 11.64 4.89 -3.90
C LEU A 51 10.43 4.21 -3.24
N MET A 52 10.46 4.08 -1.91
CA MET A 52 9.36 3.56 -1.13
C MET A 52 8.90 4.58 -0.10
N ALA A 53 7.59 4.80 0.00
CA ALA A 53 6.98 5.79 0.86
C ALA A 53 6.02 5.13 1.87
N PHE A 54 5.99 5.65 3.10
CA PHE A 54 5.18 5.16 4.20
C PHE A 54 4.33 6.30 4.78
N PRO A 55 3.25 6.73 4.08
CA PRO A 55 2.41 7.83 4.54
C PRO A 55 1.67 7.45 5.81
N ARG A 56 1.66 8.31 6.80
CA ARG A 56 1.01 8.09 8.10
C ARG A 56 -0.37 8.73 8.21
N THR A 57 -0.66 9.68 7.32
CA THR A 57 -1.96 10.37 7.30
C THR A 57 -2.53 10.44 5.89
N PRO A 58 -3.85 10.68 5.75
CA PRO A 58 -4.45 10.90 4.43
C PRO A 58 -3.82 12.09 3.68
N GLU A 59 -3.40 13.12 4.38
CA GLU A 59 -2.77 14.32 3.80
C GLU A 59 -1.41 13.98 3.22
N GLU A 60 -0.61 13.16 3.92
CA GLU A 60 0.67 12.66 3.42
C GLU A 60 0.49 11.79 2.16
N LEU A 61 -0.51 10.89 2.16
CA LEU A 61 -0.84 10.11 0.98
C LEU A 61 -1.28 11.01 -0.18
N GLN A 62 -2.11 12.02 0.11
CA GLN A 62 -2.57 12.95 -0.91
C GLN A 62 -1.41 13.74 -1.53
N LEU A 63 -0.46 14.18 -0.70
CA LEU A 63 0.77 14.87 -1.17
C LEU A 63 1.58 13.95 -2.09
N LEU A 64 1.81 12.70 -1.69
CA LEU A 64 2.52 11.70 -2.50
C LEU A 64 1.84 11.46 -3.86
N LEU A 65 0.52 11.26 -3.85
CA LEU A 65 -0.25 11.01 -5.07
C LEU A 65 -0.24 12.22 -6.01
N ARG A 66 -0.37 13.45 -5.48
CA ARG A 66 -0.28 14.68 -6.27
C ARG A 66 1.12 14.89 -6.85
N SER A 67 2.16 14.63 -6.05
CA SER A 67 3.56 14.74 -6.52
C SER A 67 3.86 13.71 -7.60
N ALA A 68 3.39 12.46 -7.44
CA ALA A 68 3.53 11.43 -8.45
C ALA A 68 2.81 11.81 -9.76
N ALA A 69 1.57 12.32 -9.66
CA ALA A 69 0.80 12.76 -10.81
C ALA A 69 1.46 13.93 -11.55
N ALA A 70 2.03 14.90 -10.82
CA ALA A 70 2.76 16.03 -11.41
C ALA A 70 4.00 15.59 -12.21
N GLU A 71 4.65 14.51 -11.77
CA GLU A 71 5.79 13.91 -12.48
C GLU A 71 5.36 12.86 -13.52
N GLY A 72 4.06 12.62 -13.71
CA GLY A 72 3.55 11.59 -14.63
C GLY A 72 3.85 10.15 -14.16
N VAL A 73 4.09 9.94 -12.89
CA VAL A 73 4.42 8.64 -12.30
C VAL A 73 3.17 8.00 -11.71
N THR A 74 2.90 6.76 -12.09
CA THR A 74 1.86 5.95 -11.46
C THR A 74 2.50 5.12 -10.34
N PRO A 75 2.16 5.38 -9.05
CA PRO A 75 2.73 4.64 -7.95
C PRO A 75 2.17 3.22 -7.84
N TYR A 76 2.98 2.30 -7.32
CA TYR A 76 2.53 0.99 -6.89
C TYR A 76 2.03 1.05 -5.45
N LEU A 77 0.77 0.72 -5.22
CA LEU A 77 0.21 0.67 -3.86
C LEU A 77 0.41 -0.73 -3.29
N LEU A 78 1.08 -0.81 -2.15
CA LEU A 78 1.35 -2.04 -1.43
C LEU A 78 0.59 -2.03 -0.10
N GLY A 79 -0.26 -3.04 0.10
CA GLY A 79 -0.87 -3.33 1.39
C GLY A 79 0.06 -4.16 2.29
N ALA A 80 -0.45 -5.22 2.91
CA ALA A 80 0.36 -6.11 3.75
C ALA A 80 1.33 -7.02 2.97
N GLY A 81 1.34 -6.98 1.65
CA GLY A 81 2.22 -7.80 0.81
C GLY A 81 1.98 -9.31 0.93
N THR A 82 0.80 -9.74 1.39
CA THR A 82 0.49 -11.14 1.69
C THR A 82 0.25 -12.00 0.45
N ASN A 83 -0.02 -11.37 -0.69
CA ASN A 83 -0.27 -12.05 -1.96
C ASN A 83 0.48 -11.39 -3.12
N VAL A 84 1.73 -10.99 -2.86
CA VAL A 84 2.56 -10.27 -3.82
C VAL A 84 3.86 -11.02 -4.04
N LEU A 85 4.16 -11.33 -5.29
CA LEU A 85 5.46 -11.82 -5.73
C LEU A 85 6.21 -10.66 -6.41
N ALA A 86 7.20 -10.12 -5.73
CA ALA A 86 8.01 -9.02 -6.23
C ALA A 86 9.25 -9.54 -6.99
N PRO A 87 9.68 -8.89 -8.08
CA PRO A 87 10.83 -9.33 -8.87
C PRO A 87 12.14 -9.12 -8.11
N ASP A 88 13.07 -10.07 -8.24
CA ASP A 88 14.38 -9.99 -7.60
C ASP A 88 15.25 -8.85 -8.15
N ALA A 89 15.02 -8.44 -9.39
CA ALA A 89 15.66 -7.27 -9.98
C ALA A 89 15.21 -5.92 -9.36
N GLY A 90 14.17 -5.96 -8.51
CA GLY A 90 13.58 -4.76 -7.93
C GLY A 90 12.63 -4.01 -8.84
N LEU A 91 12.24 -2.82 -8.43
CA LEU A 91 11.31 -1.95 -9.14
C LEU A 91 11.87 -0.53 -9.25
N GLN A 92 12.08 -0.06 -10.47
CA GLN A 92 12.39 1.35 -10.73
C GLN A 92 11.08 2.17 -10.71
N ALA A 93 10.47 2.27 -9.54
CA ALA A 93 9.15 2.86 -9.34
C ALA A 93 9.01 3.51 -7.96
N LEU A 94 7.96 4.33 -7.80
CA LEU A 94 7.45 4.73 -6.49
C LEU A 94 6.54 3.64 -5.96
N VAL A 95 6.87 3.07 -4.81
CA VAL A 95 6.00 2.14 -4.06
C VAL A 95 5.46 2.87 -2.82
N ILE A 96 4.15 2.89 -2.64
CA ILE A 96 3.50 3.47 -1.45
C ILE A 96 2.96 2.32 -0.60
N CYS A 97 3.55 2.12 0.57
CA CYS A 97 3.13 1.09 1.52
C CYS A 97 2.07 1.65 2.48
N LEU A 98 0.88 1.08 2.45
CA LEU A 98 -0.25 1.50 3.28
C LEU A 98 -0.40 0.67 4.55
N LYS A 99 0.33 -0.45 4.66
CA LYS A 99 0.29 -1.32 5.84
C LYS A 99 0.74 -0.54 7.08
N ASP A 100 -0.03 -0.67 8.15
CA ASP A 100 0.23 -0.04 9.47
C ASP A 100 0.31 1.51 9.44
N ALA A 101 -0.01 2.11 8.29
CA ALA A 101 0.06 3.55 8.07
C ALA A 101 -1.31 4.20 8.12
N LEU A 102 -2.18 3.88 7.18
CA LEU A 102 -3.55 4.39 7.14
C LEU A 102 -4.49 3.34 7.74
N THR A 103 -4.63 3.34 9.05
CA THR A 103 -5.47 2.43 9.81
C THR A 103 -6.58 3.16 10.54
N GLY A 104 -7.69 2.48 10.77
CA GLY A 104 -8.83 2.99 11.50
C GLY A 104 -10.14 2.49 10.92
N ILE A 105 -11.08 2.25 11.81
CA ILE A 105 -12.43 1.77 11.48
C ILE A 105 -13.41 2.62 12.25
N ARG A 106 -14.47 3.08 11.59
CA ARG A 106 -15.59 3.75 12.24
C ARG A 106 -16.92 3.32 11.64
N PRO A 107 -18.01 3.27 12.42
CA PRO A 107 -19.33 3.04 11.86
C PRO A 107 -19.74 4.18 10.90
N GLU A 108 -20.48 3.83 9.86
CA GLU A 108 -21.07 4.76 8.92
C GLU A 108 -22.55 4.42 8.74
N GLY A 109 -23.41 5.26 9.30
CA GLY A 109 -24.85 4.97 9.37
C GLY A 109 -25.15 3.74 10.23
N GLN A 110 -26.20 3.00 9.87
CA GLN A 110 -26.67 1.82 10.62
C GLN A 110 -26.07 0.50 10.10
N THR A 111 -25.61 0.46 8.86
CA THR A 111 -25.21 -0.79 8.18
C THR A 111 -23.86 -0.70 7.49
N GLY A 112 -23.14 0.43 7.64
CA GLY A 112 -21.88 0.69 6.98
C GLY A 112 -20.71 0.82 7.93
N LEU A 113 -19.52 0.65 7.38
CA LEU A 113 -18.25 0.95 8.01
C LEU A 113 -17.41 1.82 7.08
N GLN A 114 -16.80 2.87 7.62
CA GLN A 114 -15.72 3.57 6.96
C GLN A 114 -14.40 3.03 7.49
N VAL A 115 -13.55 2.55 6.59
CA VAL A 115 -12.31 1.86 6.94
C VAL A 115 -11.18 2.39 6.07
N PHE A 116 -10.04 2.69 6.68
CA PHE A 116 -8.84 3.04 5.92
C PHE A 116 -8.24 1.82 5.20
N ALA A 117 -7.65 2.07 4.03
CA ALA A 117 -7.11 1.02 3.15
C ALA A 117 -5.99 0.17 3.78
N GLY A 118 -5.22 0.74 4.69
CA GLY A 118 -4.16 0.04 5.42
C GLY A 118 -4.63 -0.79 6.61
N GLU A 119 -5.92 -0.74 6.94
CA GLU A 119 -6.48 -1.50 8.05
C GLU A 119 -6.51 -3.00 7.77
N SER A 120 -6.30 -3.79 8.83
CA SER A 120 -6.37 -5.26 8.74
C SER A 120 -7.77 -5.73 8.36
N LEU A 121 -7.85 -6.60 7.36
CA LEU A 121 -9.11 -7.20 6.93
C LEU A 121 -9.75 -8.02 8.06
N ALA A 122 -8.96 -8.79 8.80
CA ALA A 122 -9.43 -9.57 9.94
C ALA A 122 -9.97 -8.66 11.07
N ARG A 123 -9.27 -7.55 11.39
CA ARG A 123 -9.76 -6.57 12.38
C ARG A 123 -11.05 -5.92 11.92
N THR A 124 -11.19 -5.62 10.64
CA THR A 124 -12.42 -5.06 10.07
C THR A 124 -13.60 -6.02 10.25
N ALA A 125 -13.39 -7.32 9.98
CA ALA A 125 -14.42 -8.35 10.19
C ALA A 125 -14.83 -8.48 11.68
N VAL A 126 -13.87 -8.45 12.60
CA VAL A 126 -14.15 -8.48 14.04
C VAL A 126 -14.89 -7.22 14.49
N PHE A 127 -14.51 -6.06 13.97
CA PHE A 127 -15.19 -4.81 14.26
C PHE A 127 -16.66 -4.85 13.78
N ALA A 128 -16.90 -5.33 12.56
CA ALA A 128 -18.27 -5.51 12.02
C ALA A 128 -19.10 -6.42 12.93
N LYS A 129 -18.56 -7.57 13.33
CA LYS A 129 -19.22 -8.49 14.28
C LYS A 129 -19.63 -7.79 15.58
N ASN A 130 -18.70 -7.02 16.17
CA ASN A 130 -18.94 -6.33 17.44
C ASN A 130 -20.02 -5.22 17.33
N HIS A 131 -20.31 -4.78 16.11
CA HIS A 131 -21.38 -3.79 15.82
C HIS A 131 -22.62 -4.44 15.20
N ALA A 132 -22.78 -5.77 15.33
CA ALA A 132 -23.89 -6.55 14.78
C ALA A 132 -24.08 -6.36 13.26
N LEU A 133 -23.00 -6.12 12.53
CA LEU A 133 -22.98 -6.04 11.07
C LEU A 133 -22.59 -7.39 10.47
N THR A 134 -23.29 -7.81 9.43
CA THR A 134 -23.06 -9.07 8.69
C THR A 134 -22.48 -8.81 7.31
N GLY A 135 -21.94 -9.86 6.68
CA GLY A 135 -21.41 -9.81 5.31
C GLY A 135 -19.88 -9.77 5.19
N LEU A 136 -19.14 -9.69 6.32
CA LEU A 136 -17.67 -9.74 6.36
C LEU A 136 -17.11 -11.00 7.04
N GLU A 137 -17.93 -12.00 7.28
CA GLU A 137 -17.55 -13.24 7.98
C GLU A 137 -16.42 -13.99 7.25
N PHE A 138 -16.47 -13.98 5.91
CA PHE A 138 -15.44 -14.59 5.06
C PHE A 138 -14.06 -13.95 5.21
N ALA A 139 -14.02 -12.69 5.61
CA ALA A 139 -12.80 -11.89 5.63
C ALA A 139 -11.90 -12.18 6.83
N HIS A 140 -12.44 -12.78 7.90
CA HIS A 140 -11.71 -13.03 9.14
C HIS A 140 -10.46 -13.92 8.95
N GLY A 141 -10.54 -14.91 8.04
CA GLY A 141 -9.43 -15.84 7.75
C GLY A 141 -8.48 -15.39 6.63
N ILE A 142 -8.72 -14.23 6.00
CA ILE A 142 -7.90 -13.75 4.89
C ILE A 142 -6.83 -12.79 5.42
N PRO A 143 -5.53 -13.14 5.31
CA PRO A 143 -4.47 -12.23 5.70
C PRO A 143 -4.34 -11.08 4.70
N GLY A 144 -4.26 -9.85 5.19
CA GLY A 144 -4.10 -8.69 4.32
C GLY A 144 -4.69 -7.41 4.91
N THR A 145 -4.62 -6.36 4.12
CA THR A 145 -5.30 -5.08 4.39
C THR A 145 -6.57 -4.97 3.56
N LEU A 146 -7.51 -4.13 3.99
CA LEU A 146 -8.78 -3.95 3.29
C LEU A 146 -8.58 -3.45 1.86
N GLY A 147 -7.60 -2.57 1.62
CA GLY A 147 -7.30 -2.02 0.31
C GLY A 147 -6.41 -2.91 -0.58
N GLY A 148 -5.97 -4.06 -0.07
CA GLY A 148 -5.05 -4.99 -0.77
C GLY A 148 -5.70 -6.18 -1.50
#